data_d8b86fc9a3ed5b48669b5d8433bd7e4f
#
_entry.id   d8b86fc9a3ed5b48669b5d8433bd7e4f
#
_cell.length_a   1.000
_cell.length_b   1.000
_cell.length_c   1.000
_cell.angle_alpha   90.00
_cell.angle_beta   90.00
_cell.angle_gamma   90.00
#
_symmetry.space_group_name_H-M   'P 1'
#
loop_
_entity.id
_entity.type
_entity.pdbx_description
1 polymer ?
#
loop_
_entity_poly.entity_id
_entity_poly.type
_entity_poly.pdbx_seq_one_letter_code
_entity_poly.pdbx_strand_id
1 'polypeptide(L)'
;QYNWRLDQGINSIKYIKNDPAKGIVINIENFEKMAMPIVLDVKTKSGKVTRVKLPVEIWQRNIEWSFKHNSTEPIESITLDPDHVFPDVNEANNVWTAEKGKVEEDLILDGYLGVYTNPQAPIKFTLTEKNGALNVEITGYPKFNLTPTGKNKFESKRAGMELQFNDAKSGFEMILADGRKIPFTKQ
;
A
#
# COMPACT_ATOMS: atom_id res chain seq x y z
N GLN A 1 -1.24 20.09 28.16
CA GLN A 1 -0.63 20.67 26.95
C GLN A 1 -0.75 19.67 25.83
N TYR A 2 -1.49 20.01 24.80
CA TYR A 2 -1.57 19.20 23.57
C TYR A 2 -0.30 19.45 22.77
N ASN A 3 0.62 18.49 22.78
CA ASN A 3 1.84 18.56 21.98
C ASN A 3 1.52 18.00 20.58
N TRP A 4 1.03 18.85 19.70
CA TRP A 4 0.82 18.52 18.29
C TRP A 4 2.18 18.58 17.60
N ARG A 5 2.64 17.43 17.15
CA ARG A 5 3.88 17.30 16.38
C ARG A 5 3.55 16.89 14.97
N LEU A 6 4.35 17.35 14.02
CA LEU A 6 4.36 16.90 12.66
C LEU A 6 5.52 15.91 12.50
N ASP A 7 5.23 14.74 11.99
CA ASP A 7 6.20 13.74 11.54
C ASP A 7 5.55 12.98 10.38
N GLN A 8 5.90 13.37 9.16
CA GLN A 8 5.45 12.75 7.93
C GLN A 8 6.66 12.21 7.20
N GLY A 9 6.61 11.00 6.66
CA GLY A 9 7.77 10.38 6.06
C GLY A 9 7.42 9.51 4.85
N ILE A 10 8.47 9.10 4.14
CA ILE A 10 8.39 8.19 3.00
C ILE A 10 8.72 6.79 3.52
N ASN A 11 7.73 5.89 3.49
CA ASN A 11 7.89 4.52 3.95
C ASN A 11 8.62 3.66 2.92
N SER A 12 8.11 3.67 1.68
CA SER A 12 8.59 2.77 0.63
C SER A 12 8.16 3.24 -0.75
N ILE A 13 8.79 2.67 -1.76
CA ILE A 13 8.30 2.70 -3.12
C ILE A 13 8.09 1.29 -3.65
N LYS A 14 7.29 1.17 -4.69
CA LYS A 14 7.08 -0.05 -5.44
C LYS A 14 7.03 0.27 -6.94
N TYR A 15 7.87 -0.38 -7.74
CA TYR A 15 7.78 -0.25 -9.19
C TYR A 15 6.59 -1.06 -9.70
N ILE A 16 5.74 -0.46 -10.53
CA ILE A 16 4.58 -1.12 -11.12
C ILE A 16 5.07 -2.30 -11.96
N LYS A 17 4.56 -3.51 -11.67
CA LYS A 17 4.98 -4.79 -12.27
C LYS A 17 6.48 -5.05 -12.16
N ASN A 18 7.12 -4.51 -11.12
CA ASN A 18 8.57 -4.58 -10.90
C ASN A 18 9.41 -4.00 -12.06
N ASP A 19 8.82 -3.10 -12.85
CA ASP A 19 9.44 -2.50 -14.02
C ASP A 19 9.52 -0.96 -13.86
N PRO A 20 10.73 -0.39 -13.71
CA PRO A 20 10.91 1.05 -13.57
C PRO A 20 10.33 1.88 -14.72
N ALA A 21 10.14 1.29 -15.91
CA ALA A 21 9.56 1.97 -17.06
C ALA A 21 8.04 2.17 -16.96
N LYS A 22 7.38 1.50 -16.02
CA LYS A 22 5.91 1.52 -15.86
C LYS A 22 5.41 2.45 -14.77
N GLY A 23 6.32 3.15 -14.10
CA GLY A 23 6.01 4.05 -13.00
C GLY A 23 6.18 3.42 -11.61
N ILE A 24 5.85 4.18 -10.61
CA ILE A 24 5.99 3.80 -9.21
C ILE A 24 4.71 4.06 -8.42
N VAL A 25 4.58 3.34 -7.32
CA VAL A 25 3.67 3.67 -6.22
C VAL A 25 4.54 4.15 -5.06
N ILE A 26 4.27 5.33 -4.55
CA ILE A 26 4.96 5.91 -3.38
C ILE A 26 4.03 5.75 -2.18
N ASN A 27 4.56 5.18 -1.09
CA ASN A 27 3.86 5.07 0.18
C ASN A 27 4.45 6.07 1.17
N ILE A 28 3.57 6.91 1.72
CA ILE A 28 3.88 7.91 2.73
C ILE A 28 3.06 7.65 3.99
N GLU A 29 3.60 8.04 5.13
CA GLU A 29 2.96 7.85 6.44
C GLU A 29 3.00 9.14 7.25
N ASN A 30 1.96 9.36 8.05
CA ASN A 30 1.90 10.38 9.08
C ASN A 30 2.03 9.70 10.45
N PHE A 31 3.19 9.85 11.07
CA PHE A 31 3.56 9.18 12.33
C PHE A 31 3.01 9.90 13.57
N GLU A 32 2.64 11.18 13.43
CA GLU A 32 2.18 12.02 14.53
C GLU A 32 0.76 12.59 14.28
N LYS A 33 0.30 13.43 15.16
CA LYS A 33 -1.10 13.92 15.14
C LYS A 33 -1.34 15.12 14.23
N MET A 34 -0.31 15.88 13.92
CA MET A 34 -0.42 17.00 13.00
C MET A 34 -0.37 16.49 11.58
N ALA A 35 -1.27 16.98 10.72
CA ALA A 35 -1.32 16.64 9.32
C ALA A 35 -1.11 17.91 8.48
N MET A 36 -0.23 17.82 7.50
CA MET A 36 0.07 18.90 6.55
C MET A 36 -0.08 18.40 5.11
N PRO A 37 -0.29 19.28 4.12
CA PRO A 37 -0.19 18.89 2.72
C PRO A 37 1.17 18.26 2.41
N ILE A 38 1.20 17.38 1.44
CA ILE A 38 2.44 16.73 1.00
C ILE A 38 3.00 17.49 -0.20
N VAL A 39 4.29 17.81 -0.14
CA VAL A 39 5.08 18.29 -1.26
C VAL A 39 6.30 17.37 -1.39
N LEU A 40 6.43 16.72 -2.54
CA LEU A 40 7.53 15.80 -2.84
C LEU A 40 8.28 16.24 -4.10
N ASP A 41 9.60 16.13 -4.08
CA ASP A 41 10.43 16.13 -5.28
C ASP A 41 10.90 14.70 -5.58
N VAL A 42 10.49 14.19 -6.74
CA VAL A 42 10.89 12.88 -7.24
C VAL A 42 11.98 13.06 -8.26
N LYS A 43 13.19 12.58 -7.96
CA LYS A 43 14.36 12.65 -8.83
C LYS A 43 14.66 11.28 -9.43
N THR A 44 14.74 11.21 -10.75
CA THR A 44 15.13 10.01 -11.47
C THR A 44 16.64 9.91 -11.64
N LYS A 45 17.14 8.72 -12.04
CA LYS A 45 18.58 8.52 -12.27
C LYS A 45 19.16 9.40 -13.35
N SER A 46 18.37 9.85 -14.33
CA SER A 46 18.81 10.82 -15.34
C SER A 46 18.93 12.25 -14.80
N GLY A 47 18.49 12.50 -13.58
CA GLY A 47 18.51 13.81 -12.93
C GLY A 47 17.24 14.64 -13.13
N LYS A 48 16.22 14.11 -13.81
CA LYS A 48 14.92 14.77 -13.94
C LYS A 48 14.21 14.82 -12.59
N VAL A 49 13.77 16.02 -12.18
CA VAL A 49 13.03 16.26 -10.95
C VAL A 49 11.58 16.61 -11.29
N THR A 50 10.63 15.95 -10.65
CA THR A 50 9.20 16.22 -10.78
C THR A 50 8.62 16.50 -9.40
N ARG A 51 7.96 17.65 -9.23
CA ARG A 51 7.30 18.02 -7.98
C ARG A 51 5.88 17.49 -7.96
N VAL A 52 5.52 16.78 -6.89
CA VAL A 52 4.19 16.26 -6.62
C VAL A 52 3.62 16.97 -5.39
N LYS A 53 2.35 17.37 -5.47
CA LYS A 53 1.62 17.99 -4.36
C LYS A 53 0.36 17.20 -4.09
N LEU A 54 0.12 16.83 -2.83
CA LEU A 54 -1.10 16.19 -2.37
C LEU A 54 -1.75 17.05 -1.27
N PRO A 55 -3.07 17.17 -1.29
CA PRO A 55 -3.79 17.98 -0.31
C PRO A 55 -3.80 17.31 1.07
N VAL A 56 -4.02 18.10 2.12
CA VAL A 56 -4.07 17.62 3.51
C VAL A 56 -5.20 16.61 3.76
N GLU A 57 -6.23 16.64 2.95
CA GLU A 57 -7.40 15.78 3.02
C GLU A 57 -7.09 14.29 2.89
N ILE A 58 -5.93 13.93 2.32
CA ILE A 58 -5.48 12.54 2.27
C ILE A 58 -5.37 11.92 3.68
N TRP A 59 -5.14 12.76 4.71
CA TRP A 59 -4.96 12.33 6.09
C TRP A 59 -6.26 12.27 6.91
N GLN A 60 -7.42 12.69 6.38
CA GLN A 60 -8.67 12.76 7.15
C GLN A 60 -9.08 11.44 7.82
N ARG A 61 -8.76 10.32 7.20
CA ARG A 61 -9.12 8.98 7.71
C ARG A 61 -7.98 7.97 7.56
N ASN A 62 -6.80 8.44 7.22
CA ASN A 62 -5.65 7.60 6.89
C ASN A 62 -4.43 8.09 7.66
N ILE A 63 -3.62 7.15 8.12
CA ILE A 63 -2.26 7.39 8.62
C ILE A 63 -1.21 7.06 7.57
N GLU A 64 -1.58 6.27 6.57
CA GLU A 64 -0.78 5.94 5.38
C GLU A 64 -1.52 6.32 4.11
N TRP A 65 -0.77 6.73 3.11
CA TRP A 65 -1.31 7.03 1.79
C TRP A 65 -0.38 6.53 0.70
N SER A 66 -0.94 5.85 -0.29
CA SER A 66 -0.20 5.39 -1.47
C SER A 66 -0.77 6.03 -2.73
N PHE A 67 0.11 6.47 -3.61
CA PHE A 67 -0.29 7.07 -4.87
C PHE A 67 0.66 6.70 -6.00
N LYS A 68 0.14 6.67 -7.22
CA LYS A 68 0.93 6.41 -8.43
C LYS A 68 1.63 7.68 -8.90
N HIS A 69 2.88 7.52 -9.29
CA HIS A 69 3.64 8.54 -9.97
C HIS A 69 4.18 7.99 -11.30
N ASN A 70 3.94 8.73 -12.37
CA ASN A 70 4.40 8.33 -13.70
C ASN A 70 5.90 8.57 -13.81
N SER A 71 6.65 7.49 -13.96
CA SER A 71 8.08 7.50 -14.24
C SER A 71 8.37 6.46 -15.31
N THR A 72 9.33 6.74 -16.16
CA THR A 72 9.77 5.82 -17.23
C THR A 72 11.18 5.29 -16.99
N GLU A 73 11.76 5.60 -15.83
CA GLU A 73 13.13 5.25 -15.46
C GLU A 73 13.25 5.06 -13.94
N PRO A 74 14.33 4.42 -13.47
CA PRO A 74 14.56 4.22 -12.05
C PRO A 74 14.62 5.52 -11.27
N ILE A 75 14.12 5.50 -10.03
CA ILE A 75 14.18 6.65 -9.12
C ILE A 75 15.51 6.67 -8.40
N GLU A 76 16.15 7.84 -8.34
CA GLU A 76 17.35 8.09 -7.54
C GLU A 76 17.00 8.48 -6.11
N SER A 77 16.09 9.43 -5.95
CA SER A 77 15.65 9.91 -4.64
C SER A 77 14.25 10.52 -4.67
N ILE A 78 13.62 10.53 -3.50
CA ILE A 78 12.38 11.25 -3.25
C ILE A 78 12.60 12.06 -1.98
N THR A 79 12.29 13.37 -2.03
CA THR A 79 12.44 14.27 -0.90
C THR A 79 11.08 14.86 -0.54
N LEU A 80 10.63 14.62 0.68
CA LEU A 80 9.46 15.24 1.28
C LEU A 80 9.83 16.61 1.83
N ASP A 81 8.95 17.60 1.63
CA ASP A 81 9.17 19.00 2.01
C ASP A 81 10.56 19.55 1.60
N PRO A 82 10.88 19.50 0.29
CA PRO A 82 12.23 19.88 -0.18
C PRO A 82 12.57 21.34 0.10
N ASP A 83 11.58 22.19 0.36
CA ASP A 83 11.77 23.61 0.65
C ASP A 83 11.81 23.91 2.17
N HIS A 84 11.73 22.87 3.03
CA HIS A 84 11.75 22.96 4.50
C HIS A 84 10.72 23.97 5.05
N VAL A 85 9.51 23.92 4.55
CA VAL A 85 8.42 24.83 4.92
C VAL A 85 7.69 24.37 6.19
N PHE A 86 7.66 23.06 6.42
CA PHE A 86 6.90 22.45 7.50
C PHE A 86 7.79 22.11 8.70
N PRO A 87 7.29 22.29 9.95
CA PRO A 87 8.07 22.02 11.16
C PRO A 87 8.07 20.51 11.50
N ASP A 88 8.63 19.69 10.61
CA ASP A 88 8.75 18.25 10.83
C ASP A 88 9.79 17.96 11.93
N VAL A 89 9.43 17.10 12.88
CA VAL A 89 10.32 16.77 14.01
C VAL A 89 11.34 15.68 13.68
N ASN A 90 11.18 15.00 12.53
CA ASN A 90 12.04 13.90 12.11
C ASN A 90 12.35 13.95 10.60
N GLU A 91 13.20 14.86 10.21
CA GLU A 91 13.58 15.01 8.80
C GLU A 91 14.35 13.80 8.21
N ALA A 92 14.77 12.85 9.05
CA ALA A 92 15.50 11.68 8.58
C ALA A 92 14.63 10.73 7.73
N ASN A 93 13.31 10.70 7.95
CA ASN A 93 12.36 9.92 7.16
C ASN A 93 11.77 10.68 5.95
N ASN A 94 12.18 11.95 5.78
CA ASN A 94 11.76 12.79 4.66
C ASN A 94 12.48 12.47 3.35
N VAL A 95 13.54 11.68 3.40
CA VAL A 95 14.33 11.34 2.21
C VAL A 95 14.38 9.84 2.00
N TRP A 96 13.89 9.42 0.84
CA TRP A 96 14.10 8.07 0.32
C TRP A 96 15.17 8.11 -0.76
N THR A 97 16.11 7.16 -0.74
CA THR A 97 17.13 7.00 -1.80
C THR A 97 17.17 5.57 -2.31
N ALA A 98 17.55 5.38 -3.57
CA ALA A 98 17.67 4.06 -4.17
C ALA A 98 18.69 3.15 -3.45
N GLU A 99 19.66 3.73 -2.77
CA GLU A 99 20.70 3.00 -2.04
C GLU A 99 20.22 2.46 -0.69
N LYS A 100 19.38 3.22 0.02
CA LYS A 100 19.00 2.92 1.42
C LYS A 100 17.49 2.75 1.62
N GLY A 101 16.71 3.21 0.66
CA GLY A 101 15.27 3.22 0.77
C GLY A 101 14.66 1.85 0.53
N LYS A 102 13.51 1.60 1.16
CA LYS A 102 12.77 0.35 0.97
C LYS A 102 12.07 0.36 -0.39
N VAL A 103 12.35 -0.66 -1.20
CA VAL A 103 11.62 -0.98 -2.44
C VAL A 103 10.81 -2.24 -2.17
N GLU A 104 9.49 -2.14 -2.29
CA GLU A 104 8.61 -3.29 -2.16
C GLU A 104 8.44 -3.97 -3.52
N GLU A 105 8.33 -5.30 -3.48
CA GLU A 105 8.01 -6.06 -4.67
C GLU A 105 6.53 -5.86 -5.04
N ASP A 106 6.27 -5.57 -6.31
CA ASP A 106 4.91 -5.54 -6.83
C ASP A 106 4.47 -6.97 -7.13
N LEU A 107 3.60 -7.49 -6.30
CA LEU A 107 3.02 -8.80 -6.51
C LEU A 107 2.08 -8.72 -7.72
N ILE A 108 2.29 -9.63 -8.67
CA ILE A 108 1.35 -9.79 -9.79
C ILE A 108 0.07 -10.40 -9.24
N LEU A 109 -0.94 -9.54 -9.09
CA LEU A 109 -2.20 -9.90 -8.42
C LEU A 109 -3.20 -10.61 -9.33
N ASP A 110 -2.99 -10.60 -10.64
CA ASP A 110 -3.93 -11.12 -11.63
C ASP A 110 -4.45 -12.53 -11.31
N GLY A 111 -3.58 -13.40 -10.84
CA GLY A 111 -3.95 -14.77 -10.45
C GLY A 111 -4.92 -14.85 -9.28
N TYR A 112 -4.88 -13.87 -8.38
CA TYR A 112 -5.72 -13.82 -7.17
C TYR A 112 -7.07 -13.16 -7.40
N LEU A 113 -7.23 -12.41 -8.48
CA LEU A 113 -8.46 -11.68 -8.77
C LEU A 113 -9.59 -12.64 -9.14
N GLY A 114 -10.80 -12.30 -8.75
CA GLY A 114 -12.01 -13.05 -9.10
C GLY A 114 -12.98 -13.21 -7.93
N VAL A 115 -13.93 -14.07 -8.16
CA VAL A 115 -14.99 -14.39 -7.21
C VAL A 115 -14.71 -15.74 -6.56
N TYR A 116 -14.83 -15.79 -5.24
CA TYR A 116 -14.60 -16.99 -4.46
C TYR A 116 -15.82 -17.29 -3.58
N THR A 117 -16.22 -18.53 -3.56
CA THR A 117 -17.40 -18.99 -2.83
C THR A 117 -17.12 -20.26 -2.03
N ASN A 118 -17.94 -20.49 -1.02
CA ASN A 118 -17.99 -21.75 -0.27
C ASN A 118 -19.45 -22.23 -0.25
N PRO A 119 -19.73 -23.46 -0.71
CA PRO A 119 -21.09 -24.00 -0.70
C PRO A 119 -21.73 -24.08 0.69
N GLN A 120 -20.91 -24.15 1.75
CA GLN A 120 -21.36 -24.27 3.14
C GLN A 120 -21.49 -22.91 3.85
N ALA A 121 -21.05 -21.83 3.22
CA ALA A 121 -21.12 -20.48 3.79
C ALA A 121 -21.77 -19.53 2.78
N PRO A 122 -22.83 -18.80 3.15
CA PRO A 122 -23.51 -17.86 2.25
C PRO A 122 -22.70 -16.56 2.06
N ILE A 123 -21.38 -16.68 2.01
CA ILE A 123 -20.46 -15.57 1.90
C ILE A 123 -19.76 -15.66 0.56
N LYS A 124 -19.69 -14.53 -0.13
CA LYS A 124 -19.00 -14.38 -1.41
C LYS A 124 -17.88 -13.35 -1.24
N PHE A 125 -16.67 -13.74 -1.61
CA PHE A 125 -15.53 -12.85 -1.70
C PHE A 125 -15.34 -12.40 -3.15
N THR A 126 -15.24 -11.12 -3.37
CA THR A 126 -14.82 -10.56 -4.65
C THR A 126 -13.48 -9.88 -4.46
N LEU A 127 -12.44 -10.38 -5.12
CA LEU A 127 -11.09 -9.86 -5.04
C LEU A 127 -10.79 -9.05 -6.30
N THR A 128 -10.41 -7.81 -6.10
CA THR A 128 -10.04 -6.86 -7.16
C THR A 128 -8.71 -6.20 -6.84
N GLU A 129 -8.03 -5.68 -7.85
CA GLU A 129 -6.85 -4.85 -7.65
C GLU A 129 -7.27 -3.37 -7.57
N LYS A 130 -6.75 -2.68 -6.57
CA LYS A 130 -6.89 -1.23 -6.46
C LYS A 130 -5.57 -0.62 -6.01
N ASN A 131 -4.98 0.23 -6.84
CA ASN A 131 -3.70 0.91 -6.57
C ASN A 131 -2.56 -0.06 -6.18
N GLY A 132 -2.48 -1.21 -6.85
CA GLY A 132 -1.46 -2.22 -6.57
C GLY A 132 -1.68 -3.04 -5.29
N ALA A 133 -2.84 -2.92 -4.66
CA ALA A 133 -3.22 -3.72 -3.49
C ALA A 133 -4.41 -4.63 -3.82
N LEU A 134 -4.44 -5.79 -3.17
CA LEU A 134 -5.58 -6.70 -3.25
C LEU A 134 -6.72 -6.16 -2.39
N ASN A 135 -7.80 -5.76 -3.05
CA ASN A 135 -9.00 -5.23 -2.40
C ASN A 135 -10.06 -6.32 -2.31
N VAL A 136 -10.69 -6.42 -1.15
CA VAL A 136 -11.71 -7.43 -0.85
C VAL A 136 -13.06 -6.78 -0.65
N GLU A 137 -14.05 -7.33 -1.33
CA GLU A 137 -15.46 -7.09 -1.07
C GLU A 137 -16.12 -8.39 -0.60
N ILE A 138 -16.71 -8.36 0.58
CA ILE A 138 -17.50 -9.44 1.14
C ILE A 138 -18.94 -8.97 1.21
N THR A 139 -19.90 -9.81 0.80
CA THR A 139 -21.32 -9.47 0.84
C THR A 139 -21.74 -9.04 2.25
N GLY A 140 -22.23 -7.80 2.38
CA GLY A 140 -22.70 -7.25 3.66
C GLY A 140 -21.61 -6.61 4.53
N TYR A 141 -20.37 -6.53 4.07
CA TYR A 141 -19.25 -5.92 4.81
C TYR A 141 -18.61 -4.76 4.04
N PRO A 142 -18.02 -3.77 4.73
CA PRO A 142 -17.23 -2.73 4.09
C PRO A 142 -16.03 -3.31 3.33
N LYS A 143 -15.70 -2.71 2.19
CA LYS A 143 -14.49 -3.07 1.43
C LYS A 143 -13.23 -2.76 2.23
N PHE A 144 -12.22 -3.60 2.11
CA PHE A 144 -10.91 -3.41 2.74
C PHE A 144 -9.78 -3.97 1.88
N ASN A 145 -8.55 -3.54 2.17
CA ASN A 145 -7.36 -4.03 1.50
C ASN A 145 -6.72 -5.17 2.30
N LEU A 146 -6.08 -6.07 1.57
CA LEU A 146 -5.24 -7.11 2.12
C LEU A 146 -3.77 -6.74 1.95
N THR A 147 -2.98 -6.99 2.98
CA THR A 147 -1.53 -6.81 3.00
C THR A 147 -0.86 -8.17 2.79
N PRO A 148 0.09 -8.30 1.84
CA PRO A 148 0.84 -9.53 1.67
C PRO A 148 1.75 -9.77 2.88
N THR A 149 1.75 -11.00 3.42
CA THR A 149 2.57 -11.42 4.56
C THR A 149 3.51 -12.58 4.27
N GLY A 150 3.39 -13.17 3.08
CA GLY A 150 4.23 -14.27 2.63
C GLY A 150 3.79 -14.80 1.28
N LYS A 151 4.39 -15.92 0.86
CA LYS A 151 4.03 -16.56 -0.40
C LYS A 151 2.55 -16.98 -0.39
N ASN A 152 1.77 -16.43 -1.31
CA ASN A 152 0.33 -16.69 -1.45
C ASN A 152 -0.47 -16.36 -0.18
N LYS A 153 0.05 -15.49 0.70
CA LYS A 153 -0.50 -15.21 2.00
C LYS A 153 -0.78 -13.73 2.15
N PHE A 154 -1.99 -13.41 2.56
CA PHE A 154 -2.46 -12.04 2.75
C PHE A 154 -3.23 -11.91 4.06
N GLU A 155 -3.12 -10.75 4.71
CA GLU A 155 -3.85 -10.48 5.94
C GLU A 155 -4.61 -9.15 5.90
N SER A 156 -5.67 -9.08 6.70
CA SER A 156 -6.26 -7.82 7.12
C SER A 156 -6.34 -7.78 8.64
N LYS A 157 -5.51 -6.95 9.25
CA LYS A 157 -5.55 -6.73 10.71
C LYS A 157 -6.89 -6.16 11.14
N ARG A 158 -7.47 -5.27 10.32
CA ARG A 158 -8.78 -4.66 10.60
C ARG A 158 -9.91 -5.67 10.62
N ALA A 159 -9.90 -6.61 9.70
CA ALA A 159 -10.93 -7.65 9.61
C ALA A 159 -10.61 -8.88 10.47
N GLY A 160 -9.41 -8.96 11.06
CA GLY A 160 -8.99 -10.09 11.89
C GLY A 160 -8.91 -11.39 11.12
N MET A 161 -8.56 -11.35 9.82
CA MET A 161 -8.51 -12.53 8.98
C MET A 161 -7.23 -12.59 8.15
N GLU A 162 -6.88 -13.83 7.80
CA GLU A 162 -5.78 -14.15 6.90
C GLU A 162 -6.31 -15.06 5.79
N LEU A 163 -5.83 -14.83 4.55
CA LEU A 163 -6.12 -15.65 3.40
C LEU A 163 -4.85 -16.36 2.93
N GLN A 164 -4.87 -17.67 2.93
CA GLN A 164 -3.79 -18.50 2.39
C GLN A 164 -4.25 -19.16 1.10
N PHE A 165 -3.73 -18.68 -0.03
CA PHE A 165 -4.05 -19.24 -1.35
C PHE A 165 -3.23 -20.49 -1.64
N ASN A 166 -3.81 -21.41 -2.41
CA ASN A 166 -3.07 -22.52 -2.99
C ASN A 166 -2.17 -22.02 -4.13
N ASP A 167 -1.19 -22.83 -4.54
CA ASP A 167 -0.21 -22.43 -5.57
C ASP A 167 -0.88 -22.18 -6.95
N ALA A 168 -1.97 -22.87 -7.25
CA ALA A 168 -2.75 -22.66 -8.47
C ALA A 168 -3.61 -21.38 -8.44
N LYS A 169 -3.74 -20.73 -7.26
CA LYS A 169 -4.61 -19.55 -7.04
C LYS A 169 -6.08 -19.81 -7.41
N SER A 170 -6.47 -21.07 -7.38
CA SER A 170 -7.86 -21.52 -7.64
C SER A 170 -8.74 -21.53 -6.40
N GLY A 171 -8.18 -21.25 -5.23
CA GLY A 171 -8.86 -21.17 -3.96
C GLY A 171 -7.96 -20.70 -2.84
N PHE A 172 -8.56 -20.38 -1.71
CA PHE A 172 -7.85 -20.05 -0.48
C PHE A 172 -8.52 -20.62 0.76
N GLU A 173 -7.79 -20.75 1.83
CA GLU A 173 -8.30 -20.93 3.17
C GLU A 173 -8.34 -19.58 3.89
N MET A 174 -9.51 -19.18 4.38
CA MET A 174 -9.68 -18.07 5.31
C MET A 174 -9.36 -18.57 6.72
N ILE A 175 -8.37 -17.95 7.36
CA ILE A 175 -7.94 -18.28 8.72
C ILE A 175 -8.43 -17.18 9.64
N LEU A 176 -9.28 -17.55 10.59
CA LEU A 176 -9.82 -16.64 11.60
C LEU A 176 -8.88 -16.53 12.81
N ALA A 177 -9.08 -15.50 13.63
CA ALA A 177 -8.28 -15.26 14.83
C ALA A 177 -8.30 -16.43 15.84
N ASP A 178 -9.35 -17.25 15.84
CA ASP A 178 -9.46 -18.46 16.67
C ASP A 178 -8.82 -19.72 16.04
N GLY A 179 -8.17 -19.56 14.88
CA GLY A 179 -7.47 -20.63 14.17
C GLY A 179 -8.36 -21.48 13.25
N ARG A 180 -9.66 -21.21 13.18
CA ARG A 180 -10.56 -21.93 12.25
C ARG A 180 -10.21 -21.58 10.81
N LYS A 181 -10.23 -22.60 9.95
CA LYS A 181 -9.96 -22.49 8.53
C LYS A 181 -11.25 -22.77 7.74
N ILE A 182 -11.58 -21.88 6.83
CA ILE A 182 -12.76 -21.99 5.97
C ILE A 182 -12.29 -21.90 4.53
N PRO A 183 -12.48 -22.98 3.72
CA PRO A 183 -12.04 -22.99 2.33
C PRO A 183 -12.99 -22.22 1.43
N PHE A 184 -12.42 -21.55 0.44
CA PHE A 184 -13.15 -20.88 -0.65
C PHE A 184 -12.54 -21.26 -1.99
N THR A 185 -13.38 -21.44 -2.99
CA THR A 185 -12.98 -21.84 -4.34
C THR A 185 -13.35 -20.76 -5.33
N LYS A 186 -12.45 -20.50 -6.27
CA LYS A 186 -12.63 -19.56 -7.37
C LYS A 186 -13.70 -20.07 -8.34
N GLN A 187 -14.60 -19.18 -8.74
CA GLN A 187 -15.62 -19.45 -9.77
C GLN A 187 -15.11 -19.13 -11.17
#